data_6392df894a67be1a148a042b27e908d2
#
_entry.id   6392df894a67be1a148a042b27e908d2
#
_cell.length_a   1.000
_cell.length_b   1.000
_cell.length_c   1.000
_cell.angle_alpha   90.00
_cell.angle_beta   90.00
_cell.angle_gamma   90.00
#
_symmetry.space_group_name_H-M   'P 1'
#
loop_
_entity.id
_entity.type
_entity.pdbx_description
1 polymer ?
#
loop_
_entity_poly.entity_id
_entity_poly.type
_entity_poly.pdbx_seq_one_letter_code
_entity_poly.pdbx_strand_id
1 'polypeptide(L)'
;MSSIPSVWIWLGIIACVVQSALFAGLTLAIFSLSQLRLQLEADAGNADAARVLELRKNSNQILATVIWGNVSTNVLLTLLSDAVLAGLSAFFFSAVVITLLCEIIPQAYFSRNALRMTARFLPFLNFYRAALYPLTKPTAILLDWWLGIEGITYLRERDIRSLIARSAASGGDVGKLEAIGARNFLDLDDVLVMDEGEVVHAQSIISLPQANNRCVLPHFERTPDDAFLRKIDASGKKWVIVTDLTGEPVFVLDSHQFLRDALFDELDVSTTIGIGQSLCAT
;
A
#
# COMPACT_ATOMS: atom_id res chain seq x y z
N MET A 1 -48.90 -37.82 -7.70
CA MET A 1 -47.82 -36.83 -7.73
C MET A 1 -48.03 -35.99 -8.98
N SER A 2 -48.44 -34.76 -8.85
CA SER A 2 -48.65 -33.82 -9.96
C SER A 2 -47.31 -33.61 -10.70
N SER A 3 -47.22 -34.03 -11.95
CA SER A 3 -46.09 -33.77 -12.78
C SER A 3 -45.90 -32.24 -12.89
N ILE A 4 -44.80 -31.71 -12.30
CA ILE A 4 -44.41 -30.34 -12.51
C ILE A 4 -44.28 -30.13 -14.02
N PRO A 5 -44.95 -29.14 -14.64
CA PRO A 5 -44.83 -28.90 -16.06
C PRO A 5 -43.36 -28.77 -16.45
N SER A 6 -42.91 -29.45 -17.48
CA SER A 6 -41.48 -29.46 -17.91
C SER A 6 -40.89 -28.04 -18.09
N VAL A 7 -41.76 -27.07 -18.37
CA VAL A 7 -41.37 -25.65 -18.50
C VAL A 7 -40.77 -25.07 -17.19
N TRP A 8 -41.33 -25.39 -16.01
CA TRP A 8 -40.80 -24.92 -14.75
C TRP A 8 -39.43 -25.52 -14.41
N ILE A 9 -39.20 -26.78 -14.82
CA ILE A 9 -37.91 -27.39 -14.62
C ILE A 9 -36.85 -26.75 -15.51
N TRP A 10 -37.18 -26.44 -16.77
CA TRP A 10 -36.28 -25.72 -17.67
C TRP A 10 -35.98 -24.29 -17.17
N LEU A 11 -36.96 -23.57 -16.63
CA LEU A 11 -36.72 -22.27 -15.99
C LEU A 11 -35.79 -22.40 -14.78
N GLY A 12 -35.95 -23.44 -13.98
CA GLY A 12 -35.06 -23.76 -12.88
C GLY A 12 -33.64 -24.03 -13.34
N ILE A 13 -33.47 -24.81 -14.41
CA ILE A 13 -32.15 -25.07 -15.02
C ILE A 13 -31.47 -23.75 -15.46
N ILE A 14 -32.20 -22.91 -16.21
CA ILE A 14 -31.66 -21.61 -16.66
C ILE A 14 -31.26 -20.74 -15.46
N ALA A 15 -32.10 -20.65 -14.43
CA ALA A 15 -31.81 -19.89 -13.22
C ALA A 15 -30.54 -20.42 -12.51
N CYS A 16 -30.41 -21.75 -12.40
CA CYS A 16 -29.22 -22.39 -11.83
C CYS A 16 -27.96 -22.09 -12.66
N VAL A 17 -28.04 -22.15 -13.99
CA VAL A 17 -26.90 -21.83 -14.88
C VAL A 17 -26.43 -20.39 -14.65
N VAL A 18 -27.35 -19.43 -14.66
CA VAL A 18 -27.01 -18.02 -14.43
C VAL A 18 -26.42 -17.81 -13.02
N GLN A 19 -27.03 -18.39 -12.02
CA GLN A 19 -26.57 -18.25 -10.63
C GLN A 19 -25.20 -18.88 -10.41
N SER A 20 -24.98 -20.09 -10.93
CA SER A 20 -23.67 -20.78 -10.84
C SER A 20 -22.58 -20.00 -11.59
N ALA A 21 -22.91 -19.50 -12.79
CA ALA A 21 -22.00 -18.63 -13.55
C ALA A 21 -21.58 -17.39 -12.77
N LEU A 22 -22.52 -16.75 -12.05
CA LEU A 22 -22.21 -15.61 -11.19
C LEU A 22 -21.28 -15.99 -10.05
N PHE A 23 -21.54 -17.09 -9.34
CA PHE A 23 -20.66 -17.55 -8.26
C PHE A 23 -19.27 -17.88 -8.74
N ALA A 24 -19.15 -18.67 -9.80
CA ALA A 24 -17.86 -19.08 -10.36
C ALA A 24 -17.04 -17.86 -10.85
N GLY A 25 -17.68 -16.96 -11.59
CA GLY A 25 -17.05 -15.74 -12.07
C GLY A 25 -16.62 -14.81 -10.95
N LEU A 26 -17.45 -14.60 -9.93
CA LEU A 26 -17.15 -13.76 -8.77
C LEU A 26 -16.03 -14.34 -7.91
N THR A 27 -15.96 -15.67 -7.76
CA THR A 27 -14.87 -16.34 -7.05
C THR A 27 -13.51 -15.89 -7.59
N LEU A 28 -13.31 -16.03 -8.90
CA LEU A 28 -12.05 -15.64 -9.51
C LEU A 28 -11.84 -14.11 -9.51
N ALA A 29 -12.89 -13.34 -9.79
CA ALA A 29 -12.79 -11.87 -9.81
C ALA A 29 -12.35 -11.30 -8.45
N ILE A 30 -12.97 -11.72 -7.36
CA ILE A 30 -12.67 -11.21 -6.02
C ILE A 30 -11.22 -11.51 -5.64
N PHE A 31 -10.75 -12.74 -5.89
CA PHE A 31 -9.43 -13.18 -5.44
C PHE A 31 -8.31 -12.87 -6.44
N SER A 32 -8.61 -12.44 -7.67
CA SER A 32 -7.62 -11.93 -8.63
C SER A 32 -7.15 -10.49 -8.33
N LEU A 33 -7.91 -9.73 -7.53
CA LEU A 33 -7.55 -8.37 -7.14
C LEU A 33 -6.64 -8.41 -5.91
N SER A 34 -5.46 -7.81 -5.99
CA SER A 34 -4.62 -7.66 -4.79
C SER A 34 -5.22 -6.62 -3.84
N GLN A 35 -5.10 -6.87 -2.52
CA GLN A 35 -5.61 -5.94 -1.51
C GLN A 35 -4.90 -4.59 -1.59
N LEU A 36 -3.59 -4.58 -1.85
CA LEU A 36 -2.81 -3.36 -2.02
C LEU A 36 -3.33 -2.51 -3.18
N ARG A 37 -3.60 -3.13 -4.35
CA ARG A 37 -4.17 -2.41 -5.50
C ARG A 37 -5.53 -1.80 -5.17
N LEU A 38 -6.40 -2.57 -4.49
CA LEU A 38 -7.71 -2.06 -4.05
C LEU A 38 -7.58 -0.88 -3.11
N GLN A 39 -6.59 -0.91 -2.21
CA GLN A 39 -6.33 0.18 -1.28
C GLN A 39 -5.86 1.44 -2.02
N LEU A 40 -4.87 1.30 -2.91
CA LEU A 40 -4.38 2.43 -3.72
C LEU A 40 -5.49 3.06 -4.58
N GLU A 41 -6.34 2.24 -5.21
CA GLU A 41 -7.47 2.75 -6.00
C GLU A 41 -8.55 3.41 -5.12
N ALA A 42 -8.78 2.89 -3.90
CA ALA A 42 -9.71 3.49 -2.95
C ALA A 42 -9.21 4.84 -2.43
N ASP A 43 -7.91 4.93 -2.11
CA ASP A 43 -7.26 6.17 -1.67
C ASP A 43 -7.24 7.23 -2.80
N ALA A 44 -7.19 6.79 -4.05
CA ALA A 44 -7.34 7.63 -5.23
C ALA A 44 -8.81 8.09 -5.48
N GLY A 45 -9.76 7.72 -4.61
CA GLY A 45 -11.17 8.14 -4.68
C GLY A 45 -12.08 7.22 -5.47
N ASN A 46 -11.63 6.01 -5.85
CA ASN A 46 -12.48 5.03 -6.54
C ASN A 46 -13.46 4.36 -5.55
N ALA A 47 -14.73 4.77 -5.62
CA ALA A 47 -15.78 4.25 -4.74
C ALA A 47 -16.04 2.74 -4.90
N ASP A 48 -15.82 2.18 -6.09
CA ASP A 48 -15.98 0.74 -6.32
C ASP A 48 -14.87 -0.06 -5.65
N ALA A 49 -13.63 0.45 -5.69
CA ALA A 49 -12.51 -0.16 -5.00
C ALA A 49 -12.69 -0.14 -3.48
N ALA A 50 -13.16 0.98 -2.91
CA ALA A 50 -13.45 1.08 -1.48
C ALA A 50 -14.51 0.07 -1.02
N ARG A 51 -15.60 -0.11 -1.79
CA ARG A 51 -16.64 -1.10 -1.49
C ARG A 51 -16.13 -2.54 -1.56
N VAL A 52 -15.33 -2.87 -2.55
CA VAL A 52 -14.74 -4.20 -2.70
C VAL A 52 -13.69 -4.47 -1.62
N LEU A 53 -12.90 -3.47 -1.24
CA LEU A 53 -11.95 -3.56 -0.14
C LEU A 53 -12.65 -3.87 1.19
N GLU A 54 -13.77 -3.19 1.47
CA GLU A 54 -14.59 -3.46 2.67
C GLU A 54 -15.15 -4.89 2.67
N LEU A 55 -15.62 -5.37 1.52
CA LEU A 55 -16.04 -6.75 1.37
C LEU A 55 -14.91 -7.73 1.73
N ARG A 56 -13.68 -7.47 1.28
CA ARG A 56 -12.52 -8.35 1.47
C ARG A 56 -11.96 -8.38 2.90
N LYS A 57 -12.41 -7.52 3.79
CA LYS A 57 -12.04 -7.64 5.22
C LYS A 57 -12.43 -8.99 5.83
N ASN A 58 -13.45 -9.64 5.26
CA ASN A 58 -13.88 -10.98 5.66
C ASN A 58 -13.67 -11.99 4.54
N SER A 59 -12.46 -12.06 3.97
CA SER A 59 -12.13 -12.88 2.80
C SER A 59 -12.54 -14.33 2.92
N ASN A 60 -12.26 -14.99 4.05
CA ASN A 60 -12.58 -16.40 4.26
C ASN A 60 -14.09 -16.65 4.33
N GLN A 61 -14.87 -15.71 4.90
CA GLN A 61 -16.33 -15.84 4.89
C GLN A 61 -16.90 -15.69 3.48
N ILE A 62 -16.33 -14.77 2.67
CA ILE A 62 -16.77 -14.58 1.28
C ILE A 62 -16.40 -15.79 0.45
N LEU A 63 -15.18 -16.32 0.61
CA LEU A 63 -14.74 -17.55 -0.03
C LEU A 63 -15.69 -18.71 0.27
N ALA A 64 -16.01 -18.92 1.55
CA ALA A 64 -16.99 -19.93 1.95
C ALA A 64 -18.35 -19.67 1.31
N THR A 65 -18.83 -18.41 1.26
CA THR A 65 -20.13 -18.07 0.69
C THR A 65 -20.21 -18.41 -0.80
N VAL A 66 -19.20 -18.02 -1.60
CA VAL A 66 -19.22 -18.26 -3.03
C VAL A 66 -19.05 -19.73 -3.36
N ILE A 67 -18.24 -20.47 -2.60
CA ILE A 67 -18.06 -21.93 -2.77
C ILE A 67 -19.34 -22.68 -2.43
N TRP A 68 -19.92 -22.45 -1.25
CA TRP A 68 -21.18 -23.09 -0.84
C TRP A 68 -22.31 -22.76 -1.81
N GLY A 69 -22.42 -21.51 -2.26
CA GLY A 69 -23.40 -21.08 -3.26
C GLY A 69 -23.22 -21.79 -4.59
N ASN A 70 -21.99 -21.84 -5.11
CA ASN A 70 -21.68 -22.49 -6.38
C ASN A 70 -21.94 -23.99 -6.34
N VAL A 71 -21.43 -24.69 -5.32
CA VAL A 71 -21.62 -26.14 -5.18
C VAL A 71 -23.10 -26.49 -5.03
N SER A 72 -23.83 -25.80 -4.17
CA SER A 72 -25.26 -26.05 -3.97
C SER A 72 -26.07 -25.84 -5.26
N THR A 73 -25.74 -24.80 -6.02
CA THR A 73 -26.40 -24.50 -7.31
C THR A 73 -26.07 -25.57 -8.36
N ASN A 74 -24.81 -26.03 -8.44
CA ASN A 74 -24.40 -27.07 -9.38
C ASN A 74 -25.05 -28.42 -9.07
N VAL A 75 -25.18 -28.78 -7.78
CA VAL A 75 -25.90 -29.98 -7.36
C VAL A 75 -27.38 -29.88 -7.76
N LEU A 76 -28.01 -28.72 -7.50
CA LEU A 76 -29.42 -28.50 -7.89
C LEU A 76 -29.60 -28.56 -9.41
N LEU A 77 -28.67 -27.99 -10.19
CA LEU A 77 -28.67 -28.05 -11.65
C LEU A 77 -28.63 -29.51 -12.15
N THR A 78 -27.76 -30.31 -11.55
CA THR A 78 -27.65 -31.73 -11.90
C THR A 78 -28.93 -32.49 -11.61
N LEU A 79 -29.54 -32.30 -10.45
CA LEU A 79 -30.80 -32.92 -10.08
C LEU A 79 -31.97 -32.51 -11.00
N LEU A 80 -32.05 -31.23 -11.37
CA LEU A 80 -33.06 -30.75 -12.31
C LEU A 80 -32.84 -31.30 -13.72
N SER A 81 -31.58 -31.44 -14.13
CA SER A 81 -31.22 -31.99 -15.44
C SER A 81 -31.60 -33.48 -15.52
N ASP A 82 -31.42 -34.27 -14.46
CA ASP A 82 -31.80 -35.66 -14.40
C ASP A 82 -33.33 -35.86 -14.44
N ALA A 83 -34.08 -34.87 -13.94
CA ALA A 83 -35.55 -34.90 -14.01
C ALA A 83 -36.11 -34.75 -15.44
N VAL A 84 -35.33 -34.15 -16.36
CA VAL A 84 -35.75 -33.91 -17.77
C VAL A 84 -35.04 -34.88 -18.73
N LEU A 85 -33.75 -35.09 -18.48
CA LEU A 85 -32.89 -35.93 -19.30
C LEU A 85 -32.53 -37.17 -18.47
N ALA A 86 -32.82 -38.37 -18.93
CA ALA A 86 -32.55 -39.57 -18.15
C ALA A 86 -31.12 -40.09 -18.33
N GLY A 87 -30.52 -40.53 -17.22
CA GLY A 87 -29.30 -41.33 -17.22
C GLY A 87 -28.07 -40.66 -17.83
N LEU A 88 -27.39 -41.32 -18.75
CA LEU A 88 -26.10 -40.86 -19.28
C LEU A 88 -26.19 -39.52 -20.04
N SER A 89 -27.32 -39.23 -20.67
CA SER A 89 -27.55 -37.97 -21.37
C SER A 89 -27.62 -36.79 -20.41
N ALA A 90 -28.24 -36.96 -19.24
CA ALA A 90 -28.27 -35.95 -18.19
C ALA A 90 -26.87 -35.64 -17.66
N PHE A 91 -26.05 -36.67 -17.47
CA PHE A 91 -24.66 -36.53 -17.03
C PHE A 91 -23.83 -35.69 -18.03
N PHE A 92 -23.81 -36.09 -19.32
CA PHE A 92 -23.04 -35.32 -20.32
C PHE A 92 -23.54 -33.91 -20.50
N PHE A 93 -24.85 -33.69 -20.52
CA PHE A 93 -25.44 -32.35 -20.58
C PHE A 93 -25.00 -31.51 -19.39
N SER A 94 -25.16 -32.01 -18.17
CA SER A 94 -24.77 -31.30 -16.97
C SER A 94 -23.27 -31.03 -16.94
N ALA A 95 -22.43 -31.99 -17.26
CA ALA A 95 -20.98 -31.84 -17.27
C ALA A 95 -20.54 -30.74 -18.26
N VAL A 96 -21.06 -30.73 -19.49
CA VAL A 96 -20.73 -29.74 -20.50
C VAL A 96 -21.26 -28.35 -20.10
N VAL A 97 -22.52 -28.26 -19.67
CA VAL A 97 -23.14 -26.97 -19.26
C VAL A 97 -22.44 -26.39 -18.06
N ILE A 98 -22.20 -27.19 -17.01
CA ILE A 98 -21.50 -26.71 -15.80
C ILE A 98 -20.11 -26.25 -16.17
N THR A 99 -19.33 -27.05 -16.85
CA THR A 99 -17.92 -26.72 -17.14
C THR A 99 -17.81 -25.50 -18.05
N LEU A 100 -18.52 -25.44 -19.17
CA LEU A 100 -18.34 -24.35 -20.13
C LEU A 100 -19.10 -23.08 -19.73
N LEU A 101 -20.41 -23.21 -19.45
CA LEU A 101 -21.28 -22.06 -19.23
C LEU A 101 -21.26 -21.54 -17.80
N CYS A 102 -21.09 -22.43 -16.81
CA CYS A 102 -21.11 -22.03 -15.42
C CYS A 102 -19.72 -21.76 -14.84
N GLU A 103 -18.65 -22.31 -15.43
CA GLU A 103 -17.29 -22.13 -14.88
C GLU A 103 -16.37 -21.40 -15.86
N ILE A 104 -15.96 -22.00 -16.97
CA ILE A 104 -14.89 -21.47 -17.83
C ILE A 104 -15.20 -20.06 -18.37
N ILE A 105 -16.36 -19.90 -19.04
CA ILE A 105 -16.72 -18.62 -19.67
C ILE A 105 -16.89 -17.49 -18.64
N PRO A 106 -17.65 -17.69 -17.55
CA PRO A 106 -17.80 -16.64 -16.54
C PRO A 106 -16.48 -16.26 -15.85
N GLN A 107 -15.66 -17.24 -15.48
CA GLN A 107 -14.36 -17.00 -14.84
C GLN A 107 -13.44 -16.19 -15.78
N ALA A 108 -13.37 -16.53 -17.06
CA ALA A 108 -12.56 -15.82 -18.03
C ALA A 108 -13.02 -14.36 -18.24
N TYR A 109 -14.34 -14.13 -18.26
CA TYR A 109 -14.89 -12.78 -18.42
C TYR A 109 -14.74 -11.92 -17.16
N PHE A 110 -15.09 -12.49 -16.01
CA PHE A 110 -15.07 -11.76 -14.74
C PHE A 110 -13.64 -11.43 -14.30
N SER A 111 -12.66 -12.31 -14.53
CA SER A 111 -11.26 -12.02 -14.18
C SER A 111 -10.68 -10.83 -14.94
N ARG A 112 -11.09 -10.61 -16.18
CA ARG A 112 -10.66 -9.46 -17.00
C ARG A 112 -11.29 -8.14 -16.55
N ASN A 113 -12.45 -8.19 -15.91
CA ASN A 113 -13.21 -7.03 -15.44
C ASN A 113 -13.46 -7.08 -13.91
N ALA A 114 -12.51 -7.61 -13.17
CA ALA A 114 -12.68 -8.05 -11.79
C ALA A 114 -13.29 -6.97 -10.88
N LEU A 115 -12.73 -5.77 -10.84
CA LEU A 115 -13.22 -4.70 -9.96
C LEU A 115 -14.66 -4.30 -10.29
N ARG A 116 -14.94 -4.03 -11.57
CA ARG A 116 -16.28 -3.60 -11.99
C ARG A 116 -17.34 -4.67 -11.74
N MET A 117 -17.02 -5.94 -12.03
CA MET A 117 -17.95 -7.06 -11.84
C MET A 117 -18.19 -7.31 -10.36
N THR A 118 -17.15 -7.36 -9.54
CA THR A 118 -17.31 -7.51 -8.10
C THR A 118 -18.14 -6.39 -7.49
N ALA A 119 -17.85 -5.14 -7.82
CA ALA A 119 -18.61 -3.98 -7.32
C ALA A 119 -20.09 -4.02 -7.75
N ARG A 120 -20.37 -4.41 -9.01
CA ARG A 120 -21.74 -4.51 -9.53
C ARG A 120 -22.56 -5.59 -8.82
N PHE A 121 -21.97 -6.73 -8.51
CA PHE A 121 -22.64 -7.87 -7.89
C PHE A 121 -22.47 -7.94 -6.37
N LEU A 122 -21.99 -6.87 -5.71
CA LEU A 122 -21.96 -6.75 -4.25
C LEU A 122 -23.31 -7.03 -3.56
N PRO A 123 -24.45 -6.51 -4.04
CA PRO A 123 -25.75 -6.81 -3.43
C PRO A 123 -26.09 -8.30 -3.45
N PHE A 124 -25.78 -8.97 -4.57
CA PHE A 124 -25.96 -10.42 -4.74
C PHE A 124 -25.10 -11.17 -3.71
N LEU A 125 -23.83 -10.86 -3.58
CA LEU A 125 -22.92 -11.47 -2.62
C LEU A 125 -23.39 -11.26 -1.17
N ASN A 126 -23.80 -10.05 -0.82
CA ASN A 126 -24.29 -9.74 0.52
C ASN A 126 -25.59 -10.48 0.85
N PHE A 127 -26.49 -10.64 -0.12
CA PHE A 127 -27.68 -11.45 0.05
C PHE A 127 -27.33 -12.91 0.38
N TYR A 128 -26.46 -13.52 -0.42
CA TYR A 128 -26.05 -14.92 -0.19
C TYR A 128 -25.19 -15.09 1.06
N ARG A 129 -24.38 -14.11 1.41
CA ARG A 129 -23.64 -14.10 2.68
C ARG A 129 -24.60 -14.15 3.88
N ALA A 130 -25.70 -13.40 3.82
CA ALA A 130 -26.72 -13.44 4.86
C ALA A 130 -27.52 -14.77 4.85
N ALA A 131 -27.97 -15.22 3.67
CA ALA A 131 -28.76 -16.43 3.53
C ALA A 131 -27.99 -17.70 3.92
N LEU A 132 -26.72 -17.80 3.53
CA LEU A 132 -25.87 -18.95 3.83
C LEU A 132 -25.05 -18.80 5.12
N TYR A 133 -25.30 -17.73 5.91
CA TYR A 133 -24.55 -17.44 7.13
C TYR A 133 -24.35 -18.64 8.07
N PRO A 134 -25.40 -19.46 8.37
CA PRO A 134 -25.25 -20.60 9.28
C PRO A 134 -24.26 -21.66 8.77
N LEU A 135 -24.03 -21.76 7.47
CA LEU A 135 -23.07 -22.69 6.85
C LEU A 135 -21.69 -22.05 6.66
N THR A 136 -21.68 -20.79 6.24
CA THR A 136 -20.46 -20.11 5.87
C THR A 136 -19.66 -19.62 7.07
N LYS A 137 -20.32 -19.25 8.18
CA LYS A 137 -19.60 -18.78 9.37
C LYS A 137 -18.72 -19.86 10.01
N PRO A 138 -19.21 -21.08 10.31
CA PRO A 138 -18.34 -22.13 10.86
C PRO A 138 -17.22 -22.51 9.88
N THR A 139 -17.51 -22.54 8.57
CA THR A 139 -16.47 -22.78 7.56
C THR A 139 -15.41 -21.69 7.55
N ALA A 140 -15.81 -20.42 7.66
CA ALA A 140 -14.88 -19.29 7.73
C ALA A 140 -14.00 -19.35 8.99
N ILE A 141 -14.57 -19.66 10.15
CA ILE A 141 -13.81 -19.83 11.41
C ILE A 141 -12.78 -20.95 11.27
N LEU A 142 -13.15 -22.08 10.64
CA LEU A 142 -12.22 -23.16 10.38
C LEU A 142 -11.09 -22.74 9.45
N LEU A 143 -11.38 -21.96 8.41
CA LEU A 143 -10.39 -21.42 7.49
C LEU A 143 -9.48 -20.39 8.18
N ASP A 144 -10.03 -19.50 8.99
CA ASP A 144 -9.27 -18.52 9.78
C ASP A 144 -8.30 -19.21 10.75
N TRP A 145 -8.72 -20.31 11.37
CA TRP A 145 -7.89 -21.09 12.27
C TRP A 145 -6.79 -21.85 11.53
N TRP A 146 -7.07 -22.40 10.34
CA TRP A 146 -6.12 -23.23 9.58
C TRP A 146 -5.16 -22.40 8.71
N LEU A 147 -5.69 -21.42 7.95
CA LEU A 147 -4.95 -20.62 6.98
C LEU A 147 -4.53 -19.26 7.53
N GLY A 148 -5.16 -18.82 8.61
CA GLY A 148 -5.04 -17.47 9.12
C GLY A 148 -5.92 -16.45 8.39
N ILE A 149 -5.94 -15.22 8.91
CA ILE A 149 -6.66 -14.11 8.31
C ILE A 149 -5.80 -13.55 7.17
N GLU A 150 -6.40 -13.33 6.01
CA GLU A 150 -5.71 -12.70 4.88
C GLU A 150 -5.31 -11.27 5.27
N GLY A 151 -4.03 -11.07 5.59
CA GLY A 151 -3.46 -9.77 5.90
C GLY A 151 -3.01 -9.01 4.65
N ILE A 152 -2.93 -7.69 4.77
CA ILE A 152 -2.29 -6.87 3.74
C ILE A 152 -0.80 -7.22 3.73
N THR A 153 -0.34 -7.85 2.66
CA THR A 153 1.08 -8.08 2.47
C THR A 153 1.70 -6.73 2.04
N TYR A 154 2.24 -6.00 3.01
CA TYR A 154 3.03 -4.82 2.69
C TYR A 154 4.22 -5.24 1.83
N LEU A 155 4.38 -4.58 0.70
CA LEU A 155 5.57 -4.76 -0.11
C LEU A 155 6.78 -4.36 0.73
N ARG A 156 7.70 -5.30 0.91
CA ARG A 156 8.99 -4.97 1.52
C ARG A 156 9.71 -4.01 0.57
N GLU A 157 10.48 -3.11 1.12
CA GLU A 157 11.26 -2.13 0.35
C GLU A 157 12.06 -2.79 -0.80
N ARG A 158 12.63 -3.95 -0.54
CA ARG A 158 13.31 -4.77 -1.55
C ARG A 158 12.43 -5.13 -2.75
N ASP A 159 11.13 -5.37 -2.52
CA ASP A 159 10.16 -5.69 -3.57
C ASP A 159 9.82 -4.42 -4.37
N ILE A 160 9.71 -3.27 -3.71
CA ILE A 160 9.49 -1.96 -4.35
C ILE A 160 10.68 -1.64 -5.27
N ARG A 161 11.91 -1.81 -4.81
CA ARG A 161 13.13 -1.64 -5.62
C ARG A 161 13.11 -2.52 -6.88
N SER A 162 12.72 -3.78 -6.73
CA SER A 162 12.63 -4.72 -7.84
C SER A 162 11.56 -4.35 -8.86
N LEU A 163 10.41 -3.81 -8.39
CA LEU A 163 9.32 -3.34 -9.25
C LEU A 163 9.72 -2.09 -10.04
N ILE A 164 10.36 -1.11 -9.38
CA ILE A 164 10.88 0.09 -10.04
C ILE A 164 11.90 -0.29 -11.12
N ALA A 165 12.84 -1.18 -10.80
CA ALA A 165 13.85 -1.63 -11.76
C ALA A 165 13.23 -2.34 -12.98
N ARG A 166 12.22 -3.20 -12.77
CA ARG A 166 11.50 -3.89 -13.85
C ARG A 166 10.68 -2.92 -14.70
N SER A 167 9.97 -1.96 -14.07
CA SER A 167 9.19 -0.95 -14.79
C SER A 167 10.07 -0.10 -15.69
N ALA A 168 11.24 0.33 -15.20
CA ALA A 168 12.21 1.07 -15.99
C ALA A 168 12.80 0.25 -17.16
N ALA A 169 12.98 -1.06 -16.97
CA ALA A 169 13.50 -1.95 -18.00
C ALA A 169 12.48 -2.27 -19.12
N SER A 170 11.19 -2.36 -18.74
CA SER A 170 10.12 -2.74 -19.68
C SER A 170 9.49 -1.55 -20.44
N GLY A 171 9.99 -0.32 -20.26
CA GLY A 171 9.43 0.87 -20.91
C GLY A 171 8.02 1.21 -20.39
N GLY A 172 7.73 0.86 -19.13
CA GLY A 172 6.47 1.20 -18.45
C GLY A 172 6.33 2.70 -18.17
N ASP A 173 5.29 3.06 -17.42
CA ASP A 173 4.92 4.45 -17.11
C ASP A 173 6.00 5.24 -16.34
N VAL A 174 6.98 4.55 -15.74
CA VAL A 174 8.10 5.17 -15.02
C VAL A 174 9.29 5.35 -15.95
N GLY A 175 9.70 6.60 -16.18
CA GLY A 175 10.86 6.95 -16.96
C GLY A 175 12.17 6.40 -16.34
N LYS A 176 13.16 6.09 -17.19
CA LYS A 176 14.47 5.57 -16.69
C LYS A 176 15.12 6.51 -15.67
N LEU A 177 15.02 7.83 -15.87
CA LEU A 177 15.58 8.83 -14.96
C LEU A 177 14.82 8.88 -13.63
N GLU A 178 13.49 8.77 -13.67
CA GLU A 178 12.64 8.70 -12.48
C GLU A 178 12.92 7.44 -11.66
N ALA A 179 13.09 6.30 -12.34
CA ALA A 179 13.44 5.05 -11.69
C ALA A 179 14.82 5.09 -11.00
N ILE A 180 15.80 5.75 -11.64
CA ILE A 180 17.14 5.95 -11.05
C ILE A 180 17.02 6.88 -9.83
N GLY A 181 16.25 7.96 -9.92
CA GLY A 181 16.03 8.89 -8.81
C GLY A 181 15.34 8.22 -7.62
N ALA A 182 14.27 7.48 -7.87
CA ALA A 182 13.55 6.74 -6.83
C ALA A 182 14.42 5.66 -6.17
N ARG A 183 15.23 4.96 -6.95
CA ARG A 183 16.18 3.97 -6.43
C ARG A 183 17.26 4.61 -5.57
N ASN A 184 17.85 5.72 -6.03
CA ASN A 184 18.86 6.44 -5.25
C ASN A 184 18.29 6.96 -3.94
N PHE A 185 17.02 7.40 -3.92
CA PHE A 185 16.35 7.82 -2.70
C PHE A 185 16.17 6.65 -1.71
N LEU A 186 15.73 5.49 -2.20
CA LEU A 186 15.60 4.28 -1.38
C LEU A 186 16.97 3.74 -0.90
N ASP A 187 18.03 3.90 -1.71
CA ASP A 187 19.38 3.49 -1.33
C ASP A 187 19.96 4.41 -0.23
N LEU A 188 19.57 5.68 -0.18
CA LEU A 188 19.94 6.63 0.88
C LEU A 188 19.32 6.26 2.23
N ASP A 189 18.10 5.73 2.24
CA ASP A 189 17.40 5.35 3.48
C ASP A 189 17.97 4.08 4.14
N ASP A 190 18.75 3.29 3.40
CA ASP A 190 19.43 2.08 3.90
C ASP A 190 20.86 2.35 4.44
N VAL A 191 21.38 3.56 4.26
CA VAL A 191 22.71 3.92 4.77
C VAL A 191 22.59 4.08 6.29
N LEU A 192 23.44 3.37 7.03
CA LEU A 192 23.52 3.56 8.49
C LEU A 192 23.83 5.01 8.79
N VAL A 193 23.16 5.62 9.75
CA VAL A 193 23.38 7.04 10.16
C VAL A 193 24.85 7.35 10.41
N MET A 194 25.64 6.34 10.83
CA MET A 194 27.08 6.47 10.99
C MET A 194 27.85 6.62 9.67
N ASP A 195 27.30 6.08 8.58
CA ASP A 195 27.92 6.13 7.24
C ASP A 195 27.40 7.32 6.42
N GLU A 196 26.26 7.92 6.81
CA GLU A 196 25.76 9.17 6.24
C GLU A 196 26.50 10.42 6.76
N GLY A 197 27.13 10.28 7.93
CA GLY A 197 27.84 11.37 8.58
C GLY A 197 29.15 11.70 7.86
N GLU A 198 29.30 12.90 7.33
CA GLU A 198 30.64 13.41 6.99
C GLU A 198 31.43 13.66 8.28
N VAL A 199 32.72 13.29 8.25
CA VAL A 199 33.62 13.59 9.36
C VAL A 199 33.68 15.11 9.57
N VAL A 200 33.32 15.54 10.78
CA VAL A 200 33.37 16.96 11.13
C VAL A 200 34.80 17.45 11.02
N HIS A 201 34.99 18.46 10.17
CA HIS A 201 36.31 19.04 9.99
C HIS A 201 36.68 19.86 11.25
N ALA A 202 37.87 19.61 11.81
CA ALA A 202 38.26 20.28 13.05
C ALA A 202 38.21 21.84 12.97
N GLN A 203 38.41 22.41 11.80
CA GLN A 203 38.29 23.87 11.56
C GLN A 203 36.86 24.37 11.54
N SER A 204 35.84 23.50 11.45
CA SER A 204 34.41 23.86 11.51
C SER A 204 33.83 23.74 12.92
N ILE A 205 34.67 23.53 13.94
CA ILE A 205 34.26 23.49 15.34
C ILE A 205 34.72 24.78 16.02
N ILE A 206 33.78 25.51 16.62
CA ILE A 206 34.08 26.73 17.35
C ILE A 206 33.51 26.60 18.77
N SER A 207 34.37 26.69 19.78
CA SER A 207 33.94 26.69 21.19
C SER A 207 33.60 28.10 21.66
N LEU A 208 32.41 28.27 22.23
CA LEU A 208 31.94 29.53 22.79
C LEU A 208 31.45 29.33 24.24
N PRO A 209 31.66 30.36 25.11
CA PRO A 209 31.13 30.31 26.47
C PRO A 209 29.60 30.35 26.49
N GLN A 210 29.03 29.65 27.45
CA GLN A 210 27.59 29.68 27.70
C GLN A 210 27.24 30.53 28.91
N ALA A 211 26.16 31.31 28.82
CA ALA A 211 25.52 31.97 29.95
C ALA A 211 24.00 31.72 29.87
N ASN A 212 23.38 31.31 30.96
CA ASN A 212 21.94 31.02 31.04
C ASN A 212 21.42 30.07 29.96
N ASN A 213 22.14 29.00 29.67
CA ASN A 213 21.81 27.99 28.62
C ASN A 213 21.76 28.58 27.19
N ARG A 214 22.44 29.70 26.95
CA ARG A 214 22.61 30.32 25.65
C ARG A 214 24.08 30.55 25.37
N CYS A 215 24.54 30.32 24.15
CA CYS A 215 25.90 30.69 23.76
C CYS A 215 26.03 32.20 23.69
N VAL A 216 27.09 32.72 24.29
CA VAL A 216 27.44 34.13 24.24
C VAL A 216 28.41 34.32 23.10
N LEU A 217 27.99 35.09 22.08
CA LEU A 217 28.87 35.51 21.00
C LEU A 217 29.90 36.50 21.54
N PRO A 218 31.17 36.36 21.14
CA PRO A 218 32.17 37.40 21.45
C PRO A 218 31.77 38.70 20.77
N HIS A 219 32.20 39.80 21.34
CA HIS A 219 32.05 41.08 20.67
C HIS A 219 32.95 41.09 19.44
N PHE A 220 32.41 41.37 18.27
CA PHE A 220 33.11 41.45 17.02
C PHE A 220 32.81 42.77 16.31
N GLU A 221 33.79 43.25 15.57
CA GLU A 221 33.63 44.41 14.69
C GLU A 221 33.10 43.95 13.34
N ARG A 222 32.17 44.74 12.76
CA ARG A 222 31.59 44.46 11.43
C ARG A 222 32.55 44.77 10.29
N THR A 223 33.74 44.22 10.39
CA THR A 223 34.79 44.36 9.38
C THR A 223 35.29 43.00 8.91
N PRO A 224 35.68 42.86 7.64
CA PRO A 224 36.23 41.61 7.13
C PRO A 224 37.50 41.15 7.84
N ASP A 225 38.15 42.03 8.59
CA ASP A 225 39.39 41.73 9.30
C ASP A 225 39.21 41.31 10.75
N ASP A 226 37.93 41.23 11.22
CA ASP A 226 37.66 40.79 12.58
C ASP A 226 38.08 39.31 12.80
N ALA A 227 38.72 39.06 13.93
CA ALA A 227 39.31 37.75 14.22
C ALA A 227 38.24 36.62 14.37
N PHE A 228 37.05 36.96 14.87
CA PHE A 228 35.99 35.99 15.04
C PHE A 228 35.29 35.65 13.70
N LEU A 229 35.04 36.69 12.89
CA LEU A 229 34.45 36.48 11.55
C LEU A 229 35.43 35.72 10.64
N ARG A 230 36.71 36.05 10.70
CA ARG A 230 37.76 35.28 9.98
C ARG A 230 37.85 33.82 10.44
N LYS A 231 37.63 33.54 11.72
CA LYS A 231 37.64 32.16 12.23
C LYS A 231 36.47 31.35 11.65
N ILE A 232 35.30 31.96 11.46
CA ILE A 232 34.15 31.33 10.82
C ILE A 232 34.40 31.13 9.32
N ASP A 233 34.90 32.15 8.64
CA ASP A 233 35.24 32.11 7.20
C ASP A 233 36.33 31.08 6.90
N ALA A 234 37.35 30.96 7.74
CA ALA A 234 38.44 30.01 7.61
C ALA A 234 37.99 28.52 7.69
N SER A 235 36.82 28.26 8.23
CA SER A 235 36.22 26.89 8.19
C SER A 235 36.01 26.40 6.76
N GLY A 236 35.75 27.30 5.81
CA GLY A 236 35.44 26.97 4.41
C GLY A 236 34.22 26.06 4.21
N LYS A 237 33.43 25.87 5.27
CA LYS A 237 32.28 24.98 5.28
C LYS A 237 30.99 25.76 5.49
N LYS A 238 29.92 25.34 4.88
CA LYS A 238 28.59 25.94 5.07
C LYS A 238 28.13 25.87 6.52
N TRP A 239 28.40 24.75 7.19
CA TRP A 239 27.94 24.47 8.54
C TRP A 239 29.11 24.51 9.53
N VAL A 240 29.00 25.32 10.56
CA VAL A 240 29.96 25.41 11.67
C VAL A 240 29.28 24.92 12.93
N ILE A 241 29.91 23.96 13.60
CA ILE A 241 29.41 23.39 14.85
C ILE A 241 29.92 24.28 15.99
N VAL A 242 28.99 24.79 16.77
CA VAL A 242 29.34 25.54 17.99
C VAL A 242 29.22 24.60 19.19
N THR A 243 30.33 24.46 19.90
CA THR A 243 30.43 23.67 21.12
C THR A 243 30.53 24.58 22.35
N ASP A 244 30.20 24.06 23.50
CA ASP A 244 30.53 24.70 24.78
C ASP A 244 32.03 24.53 25.10
N LEU A 245 32.45 25.01 26.27
CA LEU A 245 33.82 24.87 26.74
C LEU A 245 34.21 23.46 27.13
N THR A 246 33.23 22.55 27.27
CA THR A 246 33.44 21.12 27.54
C THR A 246 33.57 20.31 26.27
N GLY A 247 33.29 20.88 25.08
CA GLY A 247 33.33 20.25 23.79
C GLY A 247 32.00 19.65 23.34
N GLU A 248 30.93 19.80 24.14
CA GLU A 248 29.59 19.34 23.79
C GLU A 248 28.98 20.26 22.70
N PRO A 249 28.41 19.69 21.65
CA PRO A 249 27.77 20.43 20.56
C PRO A 249 26.48 21.10 21.07
N VAL A 250 26.34 22.38 20.85
CA VAL A 250 25.20 23.19 21.32
C VAL A 250 24.25 23.54 20.18
N PHE A 251 24.80 24.02 19.07
CA PHE A 251 24.03 24.31 17.86
C PHE A 251 24.93 24.32 16.60
N VAL A 252 24.29 24.42 15.45
CA VAL A 252 24.97 24.50 14.17
C VAL A 252 24.68 25.86 13.54
N LEU A 253 25.72 26.55 13.07
CA LEU A 253 25.67 27.87 12.47
C LEU A 253 25.83 27.74 10.95
N ASP A 254 24.93 28.34 10.16
CA ASP A 254 25.17 28.56 8.74
C ASP A 254 26.19 29.71 8.58
N SER A 255 27.44 29.35 8.24
CA SER A 255 28.53 30.31 8.16
C SER A 255 28.31 31.37 7.09
N HIS A 256 27.74 31.01 5.95
CA HIS A 256 27.51 31.95 4.85
C HIS A 256 26.44 32.96 5.20
N GLN A 257 25.34 32.53 5.80
CA GLN A 257 24.28 33.42 6.24
C GLN A 257 24.75 34.33 7.37
N PHE A 258 25.43 33.76 8.38
CA PHE A 258 25.94 34.52 9.50
C PHE A 258 26.95 35.61 9.08
N LEU A 259 27.92 35.26 8.21
CA LEU A 259 28.90 36.24 7.72
C LEU A 259 28.25 37.32 6.89
N ARG A 260 27.25 37.00 6.09
CA ARG A 260 26.48 37.97 5.32
C ARG A 260 25.75 38.92 6.22
N ASP A 261 25.02 38.42 7.22
CA ASP A 261 24.24 39.25 8.15
C ASP A 261 25.16 40.10 9.05
N ALA A 262 26.31 39.54 9.47
CA ALA A 262 27.30 40.26 10.28
C ALA A 262 27.98 41.41 9.54
N LEU A 263 28.21 41.26 8.22
CA LEU A 263 28.94 42.28 7.43
C LEU A 263 28.03 43.29 6.75
N PHE A 264 26.80 42.94 6.38
CA PHE A 264 25.95 43.73 5.49
C PHE A 264 24.59 44.12 6.05
N ASP A 265 24.07 43.42 7.08
CA ASP A 265 22.78 43.75 7.68
C ASP A 265 22.91 44.57 8.95
N GLU A 266 22.05 45.59 9.11
CA GLU A 266 21.95 46.40 10.34
C GLU A 266 21.19 45.67 11.47
N LEU A 267 20.70 44.46 11.23
CA LEU A 267 19.92 43.65 12.17
C LEU A 267 20.78 43.16 13.34
N ASP A 268 20.20 43.24 14.52
CA ASP A 268 20.79 42.76 15.77
C ASP A 268 21.08 41.25 15.66
N VAL A 269 22.36 40.88 15.52
CA VAL A 269 22.84 39.52 15.34
C VAL A 269 22.39 38.58 16.47
N SER A 270 21.96 39.15 17.60
CA SER A 270 21.38 38.44 18.72
C SER A 270 20.05 37.75 18.37
N THR A 271 19.34 38.19 17.32
CA THR A 271 18.05 37.69 16.89
C THR A 271 18.18 36.64 15.77
N THR A 272 19.31 36.59 15.07
CA THR A 272 19.54 35.72 13.91
C THR A 272 20.06 34.33 14.29
N ILE A 273 20.44 34.12 15.55
CA ILE A 273 20.68 32.80 16.07
C ILE A 273 19.30 32.16 16.37
N GLY A 274 18.58 31.91 15.31
CA GLY A 274 17.41 31.05 15.38
C GLY A 274 17.87 29.74 15.98
N ILE A 275 17.33 29.45 17.14
CA ILE A 275 17.40 28.15 17.81
C ILE A 275 17.04 27.07 16.75
N GLY A 276 18.05 26.64 16.00
CA GLY A 276 17.97 25.44 15.20
C GLY A 276 17.69 24.34 16.19
N GLN A 277 16.61 23.62 15.94
CA GLN A 277 16.12 22.49 16.71
C GLN A 277 17.29 21.71 17.28
N SER A 278 17.27 21.50 18.60
CA SER A 278 18.14 20.61 19.31
C SER A 278 18.32 19.31 18.49
N LEU A 279 19.55 19.06 18.03
CA LEU A 279 19.96 17.75 17.61
C LEU A 279 19.81 16.84 18.84
N CYS A 280 18.67 16.16 18.96
CA CYS A 280 18.55 15.01 19.83
C CYS A 280 19.52 13.95 19.31
N ALA A 281 20.69 13.87 19.92
CA ALA A 281 21.51 12.69 19.89
C ALA A 281 20.78 11.64 20.75
N THR A 282 20.26 10.59 20.11
CA THR A 282 20.06 9.27 20.72
C THR A 282 20.74 8.24 19.87
#